data_1ff1681900f6b396082157db78f925cf
#
_entry.id   1ff1681900f6b396082157db78f925cf
#
_cell.length_a   1.000
_cell.length_b   1.000
_cell.length_c   1.000
_cell.angle_alpha   90.00
_cell.angle_beta   90.00
_cell.angle_gamma   90.00
#
_symmetry.space_group_name_H-M   'P 1'
#
loop_
_entity.id
_entity.type
_entity.pdbx_description
1 polymer ?
#
loop_
_entity_poly.entity_id
_entity_poly.type
_entity_poly.pdbx_seq_one_letter_code
_entity_poly.pdbx_strand_id
1 'polypeptide(L)'
;MVVVISISCVLIQIPRKNMQKMWFANLLVPLFLPYLLYAKRQESCEVCEKVLRDVMNSMTVSDRNDAGRIDEALREHCGGIKGKENKFCFYVGALPESATSIMNDVVKPLSWSMPVEKVCEKLRTMDSQICELKFDKDIDWETVDLKKLRVKELKKILEDWDEDCKGCTEKSEYIAKIVELKSKYVKSEL
;
A
#
# COMPACT_ATOMS: atom_id res chain seq x y z
N MET A 1 12.49 3.92 -20.66
CA MET A 1 12.05 3.98 -22.05
C MET A 1 10.57 4.31 -22.05
N VAL A 2 10.25 5.59 -22.19
CA VAL A 2 8.86 6.11 -22.10
C VAL A 2 8.25 5.99 -23.49
N VAL A 3 7.21 5.15 -23.63
CA VAL A 3 6.45 5.05 -24.88
C VAL A 3 5.41 6.17 -24.88
N VAL A 4 5.70 7.22 -25.61
CA VAL A 4 4.75 8.29 -25.92
C VAL A 4 3.86 7.78 -27.06
N ILE A 5 2.62 7.40 -26.73
CA ILE A 5 1.62 7.09 -27.76
C ILE A 5 1.09 8.40 -28.31
N SER A 6 1.59 8.76 -29.50
CA SER A 6 1.13 9.90 -30.29
C SER A 6 -0.25 9.56 -30.85
N ILE A 7 -1.30 10.20 -30.35
CA ILE A 7 -2.65 10.11 -30.92
C ILE A 7 -2.63 11.02 -32.17
N SER A 8 -2.36 10.41 -33.32
CA SER A 8 -2.52 11.06 -34.61
C SER A 8 -4.01 11.36 -34.85
N CYS A 9 -4.32 12.64 -34.90
CA CYS A 9 -5.64 13.14 -35.28
C CYS A 9 -5.88 12.82 -36.76
N VAL A 10 -6.59 11.70 -37.02
CA VAL A 10 -7.05 11.36 -38.37
C VAL A 10 -8.25 12.25 -38.68
N LEU A 11 -8.02 13.30 -39.45
CA LEU A 11 -9.06 14.12 -40.06
C LEU A 11 -9.78 13.31 -41.14
N ILE A 12 -10.87 12.66 -40.75
CA ILE A 12 -11.77 12.02 -41.69
C ILE A 12 -12.56 13.11 -42.37
N GLN A 13 -12.23 13.38 -43.65
CA GLN A 13 -13.02 14.28 -44.51
C GLN A 13 -14.33 13.55 -44.86
N ILE A 14 -15.42 13.96 -44.21
CA ILE A 14 -16.77 13.45 -44.47
C ILE A 14 -17.43 14.29 -45.57
N PRO A 15 -17.90 13.66 -46.67
CA PRO A 15 -18.56 14.41 -47.74
C PRO A 15 -19.91 14.98 -47.26
N ARG A 16 -20.17 16.22 -47.64
CA ARG A 16 -21.28 17.10 -47.21
C ARG A 16 -22.73 16.56 -47.44
N LYS A 17 -22.94 15.35 -47.89
CA LYS A 17 -24.28 14.88 -48.30
C LYS A 17 -25.08 14.10 -47.24
N ASN A 18 -24.58 13.92 -46.00
CA ASN A 18 -25.30 13.16 -44.95
C ASN A 18 -25.38 13.89 -43.60
N MET A 19 -25.64 15.19 -43.61
CA MET A 19 -25.66 16.04 -42.40
C MET A 19 -26.92 15.85 -41.52
N GLN A 20 -27.93 15.10 -41.99
CA GLN A 20 -29.17 14.91 -41.23
C GLN A 20 -29.18 13.65 -40.30
N LYS A 21 -28.19 12.76 -40.40
CA LYS A 21 -28.10 11.56 -39.54
C LYS A 21 -27.15 11.67 -38.34
N MET A 22 -26.46 12.79 -38.19
CA MET A 22 -25.47 12.98 -37.09
C MET A 22 -26.05 13.53 -35.78
N TRP A 23 -27.36 13.82 -35.71
CA TRP A 23 -27.95 14.33 -34.46
C TRP A 23 -28.08 13.29 -33.34
N PHE A 24 -28.10 12.00 -33.67
CA PHE A 24 -28.22 10.95 -32.67
C PHE A 24 -26.89 10.46 -32.09
N ALA A 25 -25.77 10.69 -32.78
CA ALA A 25 -24.44 10.24 -32.31
C ALA A 25 -23.87 11.12 -31.19
N ASN A 26 -24.26 12.43 -31.14
CA ASN A 26 -23.75 13.36 -30.12
C ASN A 26 -24.51 13.27 -28.77
N LEU A 27 -25.64 12.58 -28.70
CA LEU A 27 -26.42 12.42 -27.47
C LEU A 27 -25.93 11.27 -26.57
N LEU A 28 -25.16 10.32 -27.11
CA LEU A 28 -24.68 9.16 -26.35
C LEU A 28 -23.30 9.37 -25.70
N VAL A 29 -22.48 10.30 -26.23
CA VAL A 29 -21.14 10.58 -25.71
C VAL A 29 -21.14 11.11 -24.26
N PRO A 30 -22.03 12.02 -23.87
CA PRO A 30 -22.05 12.52 -22.48
C PRO A 30 -22.58 11.50 -21.46
N LEU A 31 -23.26 10.44 -21.88
CA LEU A 31 -23.73 9.38 -20.97
C LEU A 31 -22.65 8.38 -20.59
N PHE A 32 -21.60 8.22 -21.41
CA PHE A 32 -20.48 7.32 -21.12
C PHE A 32 -19.33 8.00 -20.34
N LEU A 33 -19.23 9.33 -20.37
CA LEU A 33 -18.18 10.06 -19.67
C LEU A 33 -18.18 9.86 -18.14
N PRO A 34 -19.31 9.86 -17.43
CA PRO A 34 -19.31 9.61 -15.98
C PRO A 34 -18.94 8.16 -15.62
N TYR A 35 -19.11 7.21 -16.53
CA TYR A 35 -18.78 5.81 -16.27
C TYR A 35 -17.25 5.58 -16.27
N LEU A 36 -16.48 6.36 -17.02
CA LEU A 36 -15.01 6.26 -17.07
C LEU A 36 -14.34 6.93 -15.85
N LEU A 37 -15.04 7.85 -15.17
CA LEU A 37 -14.51 8.53 -13.98
C LEU A 37 -14.76 7.75 -12.68
N TYR A 38 -15.59 6.70 -12.71
CA TYR A 38 -15.88 5.86 -11.56
C TYR A 38 -14.95 4.64 -11.44
N ALA A 39 -13.76 4.71 -12.00
CA ALA A 39 -12.70 3.78 -11.61
C ALA A 39 -12.32 4.10 -10.16
N LYS A 40 -13.04 3.50 -9.20
CA LYS A 40 -12.71 3.54 -7.78
C LYS A 40 -11.24 3.15 -7.68
N ARG A 41 -10.39 4.12 -7.32
CA ARG A 41 -8.97 3.85 -7.04
C ARG A 41 -8.95 2.76 -5.97
N GLN A 42 -8.62 1.55 -6.37
CA GLN A 42 -8.54 0.41 -5.47
C GLN A 42 -7.39 0.69 -4.51
N GLU A 43 -7.74 0.89 -3.25
CA GLU A 43 -6.76 1.18 -2.21
C GLU A 43 -5.85 -0.03 -2.05
N SER A 44 -4.54 0.15 -2.21
CA SER A 44 -3.57 -0.93 -2.08
C SER A 44 -3.54 -1.45 -0.64
N CYS A 45 -3.30 -2.76 -0.49
CA CYS A 45 -3.11 -3.41 0.80
C CYS A 45 -1.60 -3.44 1.14
N GLU A 46 -1.00 -2.28 1.35
CA GLU A 46 0.45 -2.06 1.40
C GLU A 46 1.21 -3.07 2.26
N VAL A 47 0.75 -3.28 3.50
CA VAL A 47 1.42 -4.17 4.45
C VAL A 47 1.26 -5.63 4.04
N CYS A 48 0.05 -6.06 3.65
CA CYS A 48 -0.19 -7.40 3.14
C CYS A 48 0.70 -7.71 1.93
N GLU A 49 0.68 -6.81 0.94
CA GLU A 49 1.45 -6.99 -0.30
C GLU A 49 2.96 -7.05 -0.03
N LYS A 50 3.46 -6.23 0.87
CA LYS A 50 4.89 -6.24 1.23
C LYS A 50 5.27 -7.56 1.90
N VAL A 51 4.57 -7.96 2.96
CA VAL A 51 4.90 -9.18 3.71
C VAL A 51 4.85 -10.41 2.80
N LEU A 52 3.77 -10.58 2.02
CA LEU A 52 3.66 -11.74 1.14
C LEU A 52 4.71 -11.72 0.02
N ARG A 53 5.06 -10.55 -0.51
CA ARG A 53 6.11 -10.42 -1.52
C ARG A 53 7.48 -10.75 -0.95
N ASP A 54 7.78 -10.29 0.25
CA ASP A 54 9.06 -10.57 0.92
C ASP A 54 9.20 -12.08 1.20
N VAL A 55 8.17 -12.74 1.71
CA VAL A 55 8.13 -14.20 1.91
C VAL A 55 8.34 -14.93 0.58
N MET A 56 7.57 -14.59 -0.45
CA MET A 56 7.69 -15.27 -1.75
C MET A 56 9.07 -15.05 -2.40
N ASN A 57 9.69 -13.89 -2.19
CA ASN A 57 11.04 -13.61 -2.72
C ASN A 57 12.15 -14.34 -1.97
N SER A 58 11.98 -14.66 -0.69
CA SER A 58 12.95 -15.44 0.08
C SER A 58 12.94 -16.93 -0.27
N MET A 59 11.87 -17.43 -0.91
CA MET A 59 11.70 -18.85 -1.23
C MET A 59 12.28 -19.24 -2.59
N THR A 60 12.70 -20.51 -2.71
CA THR A 60 13.09 -21.08 -4.01
C THR A 60 11.89 -21.25 -4.93
N VAL A 61 12.11 -21.34 -6.23
CA VAL A 61 11.02 -21.50 -7.22
C VAL A 61 10.23 -22.79 -6.98
N SER A 62 10.88 -23.87 -6.54
CA SER A 62 10.22 -25.14 -6.22
C SER A 62 9.30 -25.03 -5.03
N ASP A 63 9.74 -24.35 -3.97
CA ASP A 63 9.00 -24.26 -2.71
C ASP A 63 7.76 -23.35 -2.83
N ARG A 64 7.78 -22.39 -3.77
CA ARG A 64 6.63 -21.49 -4.04
C ARG A 64 5.37 -22.21 -4.53
N ASN A 65 5.48 -23.46 -4.99
CA ASN A 65 4.34 -24.26 -5.45
C ASN A 65 3.78 -25.19 -4.37
N ASP A 66 4.41 -25.20 -3.18
CA ASP A 66 4.00 -26.00 -2.05
C ASP A 66 3.37 -25.14 -0.95
N ALA A 67 2.07 -25.33 -0.70
CA ALA A 67 1.35 -24.55 0.30
C ALA A 67 1.89 -24.75 1.72
N GLY A 68 2.42 -25.94 2.05
CA GLY A 68 3.02 -26.23 3.35
C GLY A 68 4.34 -25.47 3.55
N ARG A 69 5.18 -25.41 2.52
CA ARG A 69 6.43 -24.63 2.55
C ARG A 69 6.15 -23.14 2.66
N ILE A 70 5.11 -22.63 1.98
CA ILE A 70 4.69 -21.23 2.10
C ILE A 70 4.19 -20.94 3.51
N ASP A 71 3.40 -21.85 4.12
CA ASP A 71 2.92 -21.70 5.51
C ASP A 71 4.09 -21.61 6.49
N GLU A 72 5.06 -22.51 6.37
CA GLU A 72 6.26 -22.52 7.21
C GLU A 72 7.07 -21.21 7.06
N ALA A 73 7.36 -20.80 5.83
CA ALA A 73 8.11 -19.59 5.54
C ALA A 73 7.39 -18.31 6.04
N LEU A 74 6.07 -18.26 5.91
CA LEU A 74 5.28 -17.12 6.40
C LEU A 74 5.29 -17.06 7.94
N ARG A 75 5.16 -18.18 8.64
CA ARG A 75 5.27 -18.23 10.11
C ARG A 75 6.66 -17.86 10.60
N GLU A 76 7.71 -18.35 9.95
CA GLU A 76 9.09 -18.00 10.27
C GLU A 76 9.31 -16.48 10.11
N HIS A 77 8.89 -15.92 8.98
CA HIS A 77 8.97 -14.48 8.72
C HIS A 77 8.22 -13.69 9.81
N CYS A 78 6.99 -14.12 10.14
CA CYS A 78 6.15 -13.47 11.14
C CYS A 78 6.70 -13.53 12.56
N GLY A 79 7.48 -14.54 12.91
CA GLY A 79 8.08 -14.71 14.23
C GLY A 79 9.15 -13.67 14.58
N GLY A 80 9.71 -12.99 13.59
CA GLY A 80 10.81 -12.03 13.78
C GLY A 80 10.45 -10.57 13.61
N ILE A 81 9.23 -10.26 13.16
CA ILE A 81 8.84 -8.89 12.77
C ILE A 81 8.01 -8.19 13.85
N LYS A 82 7.98 -6.85 13.79
CA LYS A 82 7.26 -5.96 14.72
C LYS A 82 6.35 -4.99 13.97
N GLY A 83 5.56 -4.24 14.71
CA GLY A 83 4.75 -3.15 14.17
C GLY A 83 3.58 -3.61 13.30
N LYS A 84 3.38 -2.98 12.16
CA LYS A 84 2.21 -3.21 11.29
C LYS A 84 2.28 -4.54 10.56
N GLU A 85 3.46 -5.00 10.22
CA GLU A 85 3.67 -6.31 9.61
C GLU A 85 3.33 -7.43 10.60
N ASN A 86 3.71 -7.30 11.87
CA ASN A 86 3.31 -8.23 12.93
C ASN A 86 1.78 -8.26 13.12
N LYS A 87 1.09 -7.10 13.02
CA LYS A 87 -0.38 -7.05 13.04
C LYS A 87 -1.02 -7.79 11.87
N PHE A 88 -0.45 -7.68 10.68
CA PHE A 88 -0.88 -8.47 9.53
C PHE A 88 -0.75 -9.98 9.82
N CYS A 89 0.40 -10.39 10.34
CA CYS A 89 0.65 -11.79 10.73
C CYS A 89 -0.36 -12.30 11.77
N PHE A 90 -0.73 -11.44 12.73
CA PHE A 90 -1.76 -11.75 13.71
C PHE A 90 -3.14 -11.95 13.04
N TYR A 91 -3.54 -11.06 12.14
CA TYR A 91 -4.84 -11.13 11.46
C TYR A 91 -4.98 -12.36 10.56
N VAL A 92 -3.91 -12.79 9.87
CA VAL A 92 -3.97 -13.99 9.02
C VAL A 92 -3.82 -15.29 9.80
N GLY A 93 -3.42 -15.23 11.06
CA GLY A 93 -3.26 -16.41 11.90
C GLY A 93 -1.90 -17.09 11.79
N ALA A 94 -0.87 -16.33 11.41
CA ALA A 94 0.50 -16.82 11.31
C ALA A 94 1.24 -16.85 12.64
N LEU A 95 0.74 -16.15 13.68
CA LEU A 95 1.34 -16.10 15.00
C LEU A 95 0.68 -17.11 15.97
N PRO A 96 1.43 -17.65 16.95
CA PRO A 96 0.88 -18.59 17.93
C PRO A 96 -0.28 -18.01 18.77
N GLU A 97 -0.25 -16.70 19.04
CA GLU A 97 -1.25 -15.96 19.78
C GLU A 97 -2.48 -15.53 18.96
N SER A 98 -2.51 -15.82 17.67
CA SER A 98 -3.65 -15.47 16.81
C SER A 98 -4.90 -16.27 17.21
N ALA A 99 -6.02 -15.57 17.43
CA ALA A 99 -7.29 -16.20 17.81
C ALA A 99 -7.98 -16.95 16.66
N THR A 100 -7.71 -16.52 15.42
CA THR A 100 -8.29 -17.07 14.18
C THR A 100 -7.18 -17.34 13.18
N SER A 101 -7.41 -18.23 12.21
CA SER A 101 -6.46 -18.49 11.16
C SER A 101 -7.15 -18.60 9.81
N ILE A 102 -6.76 -17.72 8.89
CA ILE A 102 -7.13 -17.75 7.49
C ILE A 102 -5.94 -18.09 6.59
N MET A 103 -4.92 -18.75 7.18
CA MET A 103 -3.69 -19.14 6.49
C MET A 103 -3.94 -19.91 5.19
N ASN A 104 -4.93 -20.80 5.17
CA ASN A 104 -5.29 -21.53 3.95
C ASN A 104 -5.71 -20.63 2.80
N ASP A 105 -6.33 -19.48 3.11
CA ASP A 105 -6.76 -18.49 2.10
C ASP A 105 -5.59 -17.62 1.61
N VAL A 106 -4.46 -17.66 2.29
CA VAL A 106 -3.20 -17.06 1.89
C VAL A 106 -2.37 -18.06 1.09
N VAL A 107 -2.03 -19.19 1.68
CA VAL A 107 -1.00 -20.11 1.14
C VAL A 107 -1.46 -20.86 -0.11
N LYS A 108 -2.73 -21.31 -0.16
CA LYS A 108 -3.25 -22.04 -1.33
C LYS A 108 -3.25 -21.19 -2.61
N PRO A 109 -3.79 -19.96 -2.63
CA PRO A 109 -3.71 -19.13 -3.83
C PRO A 109 -2.28 -18.83 -4.25
N LEU A 110 -1.37 -18.59 -3.30
CA LEU A 110 0.04 -18.36 -3.59
C LEU A 110 0.70 -19.58 -4.23
N SER A 111 0.43 -20.79 -3.72
CA SER A 111 0.96 -22.05 -4.31
C SER A 111 0.44 -22.30 -5.74
N TRP A 112 -0.69 -21.71 -6.10
CA TRP A 112 -1.23 -21.74 -7.47
C TRP A 112 -0.72 -20.58 -8.34
N SER A 113 0.33 -19.89 -7.88
CA SER A 113 0.92 -18.73 -8.57
C SER A 113 -0.04 -17.55 -8.75
N MET A 114 -1.02 -17.39 -7.87
CA MET A 114 -1.87 -16.20 -7.86
C MET A 114 -1.03 -14.97 -7.47
N PRO A 115 -1.16 -13.83 -8.19
CA PRO A 115 -0.46 -12.60 -7.83
C PRO A 115 -0.79 -12.16 -6.39
N VAL A 116 0.23 -11.70 -5.65
CA VAL A 116 0.12 -11.26 -4.26
C VAL A 116 -0.99 -10.22 -4.07
N GLU A 117 -1.11 -9.28 -5.01
CA GLU A 117 -2.12 -8.23 -4.99
C GLU A 117 -3.55 -8.83 -5.00
N LYS A 118 -3.76 -9.91 -5.75
CA LYS A 118 -5.06 -10.59 -5.82
C LYS A 118 -5.36 -11.41 -4.57
N VAL A 119 -4.33 -11.97 -3.96
CA VAL A 119 -4.48 -12.64 -2.65
C VAL A 119 -4.89 -11.62 -1.60
N CYS A 120 -4.19 -10.47 -1.50
CA CYS A 120 -4.53 -9.41 -0.55
C CYS A 120 -5.93 -8.81 -0.80
N GLU A 121 -6.33 -8.65 -2.07
CA GLU A 121 -7.68 -8.21 -2.42
C GLU A 121 -8.76 -9.20 -1.91
N LYS A 122 -8.52 -10.49 -2.07
CA LYS A 122 -9.41 -11.54 -1.51
C LYS A 122 -9.47 -11.47 0.02
N LEU A 123 -8.32 -11.36 0.68
CA LEU A 123 -8.24 -11.26 2.14
C LEU A 123 -8.99 -10.04 2.66
N ARG A 124 -8.96 -8.90 1.95
CA ARG A 124 -9.73 -7.70 2.30
C ARG A 124 -11.24 -7.95 2.32
N THR A 125 -11.75 -8.85 1.47
CA THR A 125 -13.19 -9.19 1.48
C THR A 125 -13.58 -10.05 2.68
N MET A 126 -12.60 -10.75 3.27
CA MET A 126 -12.80 -11.59 4.46
C MET A 126 -12.62 -10.77 5.75
N ASP A 127 -11.59 -9.92 5.78
CA ASP A 127 -11.30 -9.00 6.87
C ASP A 127 -10.71 -7.69 6.31
N SER A 128 -11.48 -6.61 6.36
CA SER A 128 -11.07 -5.29 5.85
C SER A 128 -9.85 -4.73 6.59
N GLN A 129 -9.66 -5.09 7.88
CA GLN A 129 -8.57 -4.60 8.71
C GLN A 129 -7.20 -4.94 8.14
N ILE A 130 -7.09 -6.05 7.40
CA ILE A 130 -5.85 -6.48 6.73
C ILE A 130 -5.34 -5.39 5.76
N CYS A 131 -6.23 -4.74 5.03
CA CYS A 131 -5.88 -3.71 4.05
C CYS A 131 -5.98 -2.27 4.59
N GLU A 132 -6.47 -2.09 5.80
CA GLU A 132 -6.42 -0.82 6.53
C GLU A 132 -5.02 -0.56 7.13
N LEU A 133 -4.23 -1.63 7.26
CA LEU A 133 -2.83 -1.49 7.65
C LEU A 133 -2.05 -0.75 6.57
N LYS A 134 -1.51 0.41 6.93
CA LYS A 134 -0.67 1.23 6.07
C LYS A 134 0.66 1.47 6.75
N PHE A 135 1.73 1.47 5.96
CA PHE A 135 3.00 1.98 6.46
C PHE A 135 2.86 3.47 6.80
N ASP A 136 3.60 3.90 7.77
CA ASP A 136 3.70 5.31 8.01
C ASP A 136 4.46 5.92 6.83
N LYS A 137 4.00 7.09 6.39
CA LYS A 137 4.71 7.79 5.33
C LYS A 137 6.08 8.18 5.87
N ASP A 138 7.11 7.79 5.14
CA ASP A 138 8.45 8.29 5.43
C ASP A 138 8.42 9.82 5.40
N ILE A 139 8.99 10.41 6.44
CA ILE A 139 9.01 11.86 6.56
C ILE A 139 10.11 12.36 5.63
N ASP A 140 9.71 13.12 4.63
CA ASP A 140 10.67 13.86 3.83
C ASP A 140 11.22 15.03 4.67
N TRP A 141 12.39 14.81 5.23
CA TRP A 141 13.06 15.73 6.14
C TRP A 141 13.53 17.02 5.49
N GLU A 142 13.53 17.11 4.15
CA GLU A 142 13.89 18.32 3.43
C GLU A 142 12.68 19.26 3.31
N THR A 143 11.49 18.72 3.14
CA THR A 143 10.27 19.50 2.86
C THR A 143 9.28 19.53 4.02
N VAL A 144 9.46 18.69 5.06
CA VAL A 144 8.50 18.58 6.16
C VAL A 144 8.41 19.85 7.00
N ASP A 145 7.18 20.34 7.16
CA ASP A 145 6.87 21.40 8.14
C ASP A 145 6.36 20.77 9.44
N LEU A 146 7.25 20.63 10.43
CA LEU A 146 6.91 20.06 11.73
C LEU A 146 5.77 20.79 12.44
N LYS A 147 5.55 22.09 12.13
CA LYS A 147 4.44 22.87 12.70
C LYS A 147 3.08 22.41 12.21
N LYS A 148 3.00 21.79 11.03
CA LYS A 148 1.76 21.23 10.46
C LYS A 148 1.42 19.85 11.01
N LEU A 149 2.42 19.11 11.51
CA LEU A 149 2.21 17.79 12.10
C LEU A 149 1.38 17.87 13.38
N ARG A 150 0.61 16.82 13.67
CA ARG A 150 -0.11 16.69 14.94
C ARG A 150 0.84 16.23 16.06
N VAL A 151 0.52 16.49 17.30
CA VAL A 151 1.33 16.04 18.46
C VAL A 151 1.55 14.52 18.44
N LYS A 152 0.54 13.75 18.01
CA LYS A 152 0.67 12.28 17.85
C LYS A 152 1.74 11.90 16.84
N GLU A 153 1.87 12.63 15.75
CA GLU A 153 2.87 12.39 14.71
C GLU A 153 4.27 12.78 15.20
N LEU A 154 4.37 13.88 15.96
CA LEU A 154 5.62 14.30 16.56
C LEU A 154 6.12 13.30 17.63
N LYS A 155 5.22 12.79 18.48
CA LYS A 155 5.55 11.74 19.44
C LYS A 155 6.05 10.48 18.74
N LYS A 156 5.40 10.10 17.63
CA LYS A 156 5.81 8.94 16.86
C LYS A 156 7.20 9.08 16.26
N ILE A 157 7.56 10.27 15.76
CA ILE A 157 8.93 10.54 15.28
C ILE A 157 9.96 10.24 16.36
N LEU A 158 9.70 10.68 17.58
CA LEU A 158 10.61 10.41 18.70
C LEU A 158 10.63 8.92 19.07
N GLU A 159 9.48 8.27 19.08
CA GLU A 159 9.36 6.83 19.32
C GLU A 159 10.11 6.01 18.25
N ASP A 160 10.02 6.39 16.98
CA ASP A 160 10.75 5.74 15.88
C ASP A 160 12.29 5.91 16.02
N TRP A 161 12.73 6.97 16.70
CA TRP A 161 14.13 7.22 17.05
C TRP A 161 14.55 6.60 18.38
N ASP A 162 13.66 5.88 19.06
CA ASP A 162 13.86 5.35 20.41
C ASP A 162 14.23 6.46 21.42
N GLU A 163 13.67 7.65 21.21
CA GLU A 163 13.87 8.83 22.05
C GLU A 163 12.56 9.24 22.74
N ASP A 164 12.67 9.74 23.96
CA ASP A 164 11.53 10.19 24.74
C ASP A 164 11.64 11.69 25.07
N CYS A 165 10.52 12.36 25.09
CA CYS A 165 10.42 13.76 25.50
C CYS A 165 9.81 13.86 26.89
N LYS A 166 10.60 13.50 27.92
CA LYS A 166 10.15 13.59 29.33
C LYS A 166 9.82 15.02 29.70
N GLY A 167 8.57 15.24 30.10
CA GLY A 167 8.08 16.55 30.51
C GLY A 167 7.54 17.45 29.40
N CYS A 168 7.57 17.00 28.13
CA CYS A 168 6.90 17.73 27.04
C CYS A 168 5.39 17.71 27.21
N THR A 169 4.78 18.87 27.35
CA THR A 169 3.34 19.08 27.44
C THR A 169 2.78 19.78 26.21
N GLU A 170 3.57 20.68 25.62
CA GLU A 170 3.18 21.48 24.47
C GLU A 170 3.79 20.98 23.16
N LYS A 171 3.08 21.24 22.06
CA LYS A 171 3.54 20.90 20.72
C LYS A 171 4.90 21.48 20.35
N SER A 172 5.16 22.70 20.82
CA SER A 172 6.42 23.43 20.61
C SER A 172 7.63 22.70 21.19
N GLU A 173 7.47 22.03 22.32
CA GLU A 173 8.52 21.28 23.01
C GLU A 173 8.90 20.01 22.24
N TYR A 174 7.90 19.28 21.71
CA TYR A 174 8.15 18.14 20.84
C TYR A 174 8.90 18.56 19.57
N ILE A 175 8.51 19.68 18.95
CA ILE A 175 9.19 20.21 17.76
C ILE A 175 10.64 20.57 18.10
N ALA A 176 10.88 21.29 19.21
CA ALA A 176 12.23 21.65 19.63
C ALA A 176 13.11 20.42 19.84
N LYS A 177 12.58 19.38 20.50
CA LYS A 177 13.29 18.11 20.72
C LYS A 177 13.62 17.39 19.41
N ILE A 178 12.69 17.34 18.46
CA ILE A 178 12.91 16.74 17.14
C ILE A 178 13.98 17.49 16.36
N VAL A 179 13.97 18.83 16.38
CA VAL A 179 14.97 19.65 15.70
C VAL A 179 16.36 19.43 16.30
N GLU A 180 16.48 19.32 17.64
CA GLU A 180 17.72 18.99 18.32
C GLU A 180 18.30 17.64 17.85
N LEU A 181 17.44 16.62 17.77
CA LEU A 181 17.84 15.25 17.45
C LEU A 181 17.98 14.98 15.95
N LYS A 182 17.41 15.83 15.09
CA LYS A 182 17.40 15.66 13.63
C LYS A 182 18.80 15.38 13.08
N SER A 183 19.82 16.10 13.51
CA SER A 183 21.19 15.93 13.04
C SER A 183 21.80 14.56 13.38
N LYS A 184 21.30 13.90 14.44
CA LYS A 184 21.75 12.59 14.91
C LYS A 184 21.12 11.45 14.09
N TYR A 185 19.84 11.57 13.75
CA TYR A 185 19.05 10.49 13.16
C TYR A 185 18.82 10.63 11.66
N VAL A 186 18.74 11.85 11.17
CA VAL A 186 18.58 12.14 9.74
C VAL A 186 19.97 12.35 9.14
N LYS A 187 20.54 11.29 8.57
CA LYS A 187 21.75 11.42 7.75
C LYS A 187 21.34 12.18 6.49
N SER A 188 21.93 13.34 6.25
CA SER A 188 21.88 13.96 4.94
C SER A 188 22.58 13.02 3.97
N GLU A 189 21.83 12.41 3.06
CA GLU A 189 22.44 11.72 1.92
C GLU A 189 23.09 12.80 1.03
N LEU A 190 24.41 12.98 1.21
CA LEU A 190 25.27 13.76 0.34
C LEU A 190 25.75 12.87 -0.82
#